data_a190a7a2326cfe9363a480e238b88833
#
_entry.id   a190a7a2326cfe9363a480e238b88833
#
_cell.length_a   1.000
_cell.length_b   1.000
_cell.length_c   1.000
_cell.angle_alpha   90.00
_cell.angle_beta   90.00
_cell.angle_gamma   90.00
#
_symmetry.space_group_name_H-M   'P 1'
#
loop_
_entity.id
_entity.type
_entity.pdbx_description
1 polymer ?
#
loop_
_entity_poly.entity_id
_entity_poly.type
_entity_poly.pdbx_seq_one_letter_code
_entity_poly.pdbx_strand_id
1 'polypeptide(L)'
;MIVSLMYNRLERKIMGYRLSKIFTRNGDKGTTGLGDGSKTKKFSDRIVALGAIDELNSMIGLMLTENLTPKIKKILTVIQHHLFNLGGEISMPGHKIIQKNDVLELEEIITSYNKDLPPLKEFILPGGSRAAAFCHMARTICRRAEQTVFKLNSKDTINTFSLQYINRLSDLLFVLARVINKHKKVKDVFWKKNIR
;
A
#
# COMPACT_ATOMS: atom_id res chain seq x y z
N MET A 1 14.23 3.64 7.59
CA MET A 1 15.32 4.59 7.29
C MET A 1 14.98 5.53 6.14
N ILE A 2 14.35 5.08 5.07
CA ILE A 2 13.98 5.93 3.92
C ILE A 2 12.91 6.97 4.30
N VAL A 3 11.89 6.62 5.06
CA VAL A 3 10.78 7.51 5.42
C VAL A 3 11.19 8.60 6.40
N SER A 4 12.08 8.33 7.36
CA SER A 4 12.61 9.30 8.32
C SER A 4 13.38 10.46 7.67
N LEU A 5 13.93 10.24 6.48
CA LEU A 5 14.72 11.25 5.73
C LEU A 5 13.83 12.17 4.87
N MET A 6 12.56 11.84 4.67
CA MET A 6 11.71 12.60 3.76
C MET A 6 11.17 13.92 4.34
N TYR A 7 11.02 14.06 5.66
CA TYR A 7 10.29 15.17 6.28
C TYR A 7 11.12 16.29 6.92
N ASN A 8 12.44 16.13 7.08
CA ASN A 8 13.31 17.16 7.70
C ASN A 8 13.57 18.40 6.78
N ARG A 9 12.62 18.82 5.95
CA ARG A 9 12.85 19.80 4.87
C ARG A 9 12.22 21.18 5.05
N LEU A 10 11.66 21.55 6.15
CA LEU A 10 11.10 22.93 6.26
C LEU A 10 12.14 24.01 6.54
N GLU A 11 13.43 23.67 6.84
CA GLU A 11 14.42 24.68 7.23
C GLU A 11 15.83 24.59 6.62
N ARG A 12 16.08 23.79 5.57
CA ARG A 12 17.42 23.83 4.94
C ARG A 12 17.38 24.05 3.43
N LYS A 13 17.49 25.32 3.06
CA LYS A 13 17.84 25.83 1.74
C LYS A 13 19.32 25.53 1.44
N ILE A 14 19.68 24.26 1.17
CA ILE A 14 20.97 23.88 0.56
C ILE A 14 20.67 22.76 -0.42
N MET A 15 20.94 22.99 -1.71
CA MET A 15 20.92 22.00 -2.76
C MET A 15 21.99 20.92 -2.47
N GLY A 16 21.60 19.85 -1.80
CA GLY A 16 22.42 18.67 -1.55
C GLY A 16 21.63 17.41 -1.82
N TYR A 17 22.30 16.34 -2.25
CA TYR A 17 21.66 15.04 -2.41
C TYR A 17 21.02 14.60 -1.08
N ARG A 18 19.74 14.23 -1.13
CA ARG A 18 18.93 13.91 0.05
C ARG A 18 19.43 12.67 0.80
N LEU A 19 20.18 11.80 0.14
CA LEU A 19 20.71 10.54 0.64
C LEU A 19 22.21 10.45 0.25
N SER A 20 23.07 11.17 0.95
CA SER A 20 24.52 11.11 0.72
C SER A 20 25.19 9.91 1.40
N LYS A 21 24.57 9.34 2.43
CA LYS A 21 25.08 8.19 3.21
C LYS A 21 24.00 7.15 3.40
N ILE A 22 24.16 5.99 2.75
CA ILE A 22 23.14 4.91 2.75
C ILE A 22 23.16 4.15 4.08
N PHE A 23 24.29 3.86 4.65
CA PHE A 23 24.39 3.18 5.94
C PHE A 23 25.03 4.10 7.00
N THR A 24 24.42 4.15 8.18
CA THR A 24 24.86 5.01 9.29
C THR A 24 25.31 4.20 10.52
N ARG A 25 25.06 2.89 10.54
CA ARG A 25 25.27 1.96 11.67
C ARG A 25 24.49 2.31 12.94
N ASN A 26 23.70 3.39 12.94
CA ASN A 26 22.93 3.84 14.11
C ASN A 26 21.86 2.84 14.55
N GLY A 27 21.46 1.95 13.65
CA GLY A 27 20.40 0.96 13.91
C GLY A 27 20.88 -0.42 14.36
N ASP A 28 22.18 -0.66 14.50
CA ASP A 28 22.74 -2.00 14.73
C ASP A 28 22.40 -2.54 16.13
N LYS A 29 22.09 -1.64 17.07
CA LYS A 29 21.66 -1.99 18.45
C LYS A 29 20.13 -2.15 18.60
N GLY A 30 19.38 -2.34 17.50
CA GLY A 30 17.94 -2.62 17.52
C GLY A 30 17.03 -1.41 17.71
N THR A 31 17.57 -0.19 17.59
CA THR A 31 16.79 1.07 17.57
C THR A 31 16.81 1.72 16.21
N THR A 32 15.82 2.58 15.92
CA THR A 32 15.75 3.39 14.69
C THR A 32 15.15 4.75 15.00
N GLY A 33 15.44 5.75 14.14
CA GLY A 33 14.82 7.07 14.21
C GLY A 33 13.48 7.10 13.49
N LEU A 34 12.55 7.91 14.00
CA LEU A 34 11.30 8.28 13.34
C LEU A 34 11.48 9.61 12.59
N GLY A 35 10.46 10.01 11.82
CA GLY A 35 10.47 11.24 11.02
C GLY A 35 10.52 12.52 11.84
N ASP A 36 10.00 12.49 13.06
CA ASP A 36 10.05 13.58 14.06
C ASP A 36 11.38 13.69 14.81
N GLY A 37 12.35 12.80 14.51
CA GLY A 37 13.67 12.75 15.18
C GLY A 37 13.70 11.90 16.45
N SER A 38 12.57 11.42 16.94
CA SER A 38 12.52 10.52 18.08
C SER A 38 13.09 9.14 17.73
N LYS A 39 13.43 8.34 18.75
CA LYS A 39 13.94 6.97 18.58
C LYS A 39 12.95 5.95 19.09
N THR A 40 12.84 4.83 18.38
CA THR A 40 12.02 3.69 18.79
C THR A 40 12.73 2.37 18.55
N LYS A 41 12.21 1.28 19.11
CA LYS A 41 12.73 -0.07 18.88
C LYS A 41 12.32 -0.53 17.48
N LYS A 42 13.20 -1.24 16.77
CA LYS A 42 12.93 -1.76 15.42
C LYS A 42 11.75 -2.75 15.37
N PHE A 43 11.37 -3.34 16.48
CA PHE A 43 10.22 -4.24 16.61
C PHE A 43 8.97 -3.58 17.19
N SER A 44 8.92 -2.25 17.30
CA SER A 44 7.71 -1.54 17.72
C SER A 44 6.59 -1.67 16.68
N ASP A 45 5.31 -1.66 17.12
CA ASP A 45 4.17 -1.76 16.21
C ASP A 45 4.21 -0.70 15.08
N ARG A 46 4.78 0.48 15.36
CA ARG A 46 4.98 1.56 14.39
C ARG A 46 5.96 1.16 13.28
N ILE A 47 7.09 0.57 13.62
CA ILE A 47 8.09 0.11 12.63
C ILE A 47 7.57 -1.11 11.87
N VAL A 48 6.83 -2.00 12.53
CA VAL A 48 6.17 -3.14 11.88
C VAL A 48 5.14 -2.65 10.85
N ALA A 49 4.32 -1.66 11.19
CA ALA A 49 3.35 -1.07 10.26
C ALA A 49 4.05 -0.37 9.08
N LEU A 50 5.11 0.39 9.33
CA LEU A 50 5.92 1.00 8.27
C LEU A 50 6.50 -0.04 7.31
N GLY A 51 7.06 -1.13 7.84
CA GLY A 51 7.61 -2.21 7.02
C GLY A 51 6.55 -2.91 6.18
N ALA A 52 5.35 -3.12 6.72
CA ALA A 52 4.25 -3.74 5.99
C ALA A 52 3.73 -2.84 4.84
N ILE A 53 3.71 -1.52 5.03
CA ILE A 53 3.35 -0.57 3.96
C ILE A 53 4.44 -0.52 2.89
N ASP A 54 5.71 -0.55 3.26
CA ASP A 54 6.83 -0.57 2.32
C ASP A 54 6.84 -1.86 1.49
N GLU A 55 6.55 -3.02 2.11
CA GLU A 55 6.35 -4.30 1.41
C GLU A 55 5.21 -4.21 0.38
N LEU A 56 4.06 -3.65 0.77
CA LEU A 56 2.95 -3.43 -0.15
C LEU A 56 3.36 -2.53 -1.31
N ASN A 57 4.05 -1.44 -1.04
CA ASN A 57 4.51 -0.50 -2.06
C ASN A 57 5.49 -1.15 -3.03
N SER A 58 6.39 -1.99 -2.53
CA SER A 58 7.33 -2.78 -3.35
C SER A 58 6.59 -3.79 -4.23
N MET A 59 5.53 -4.42 -3.71
CA MET A 59 4.68 -5.32 -4.49
C MET A 59 3.91 -4.59 -5.60
N ILE A 60 3.42 -3.37 -5.37
CA ILE A 60 2.85 -2.52 -6.42
C ILE A 60 3.92 -2.19 -7.48
N GLY A 61 5.16 -1.90 -7.06
CA GLY A 61 6.28 -1.72 -7.98
C GLY A 61 6.52 -2.94 -8.88
N LEU A 62 6.45 -4.15 -8.31
CA LEU A 62 6.55 -5.38 -9.09
C LEU A 62 5.38 -5.51 -10.10
N MET A 63 4.15 -5.17 -9.72
CA MET A 63 3.01 -5.16 -10.63
C MET A 63 3.22 -4.22 -11.83
N LEU A 64 3.84 -3.06 -11.62
CA LEU A 64 4.10 -2.06 -12.66
C LEU A 64 5.09 -2.57 -13.75
N THR A 65 5.87 -3.61 -13.47
CA THR A 65 6.73 -4.26 -14.49
C THR A 65 5.94 -5.10 -15.48
N GLU A 66 4.69 -5.44 -15.15
CA GLU A 66 3.84 -6.26 -16.01
C GLU A 66 3.25 -5.44 -17.17
N ASN A 67 2.83 -6.16 -18.22
CA ASN A 67 2.13 -5.56 -19.36
C ASN A 67 0.69 -5.21 -18.98
N LEU A 68 0.52 -4.03 -18.38
CA LEU A 68 -0.74 -3.42 -17.96
C LEU A 68 -1.11 -2.25 -18.87
N THR A 69 -2.41 -1.91 -18.91
CA THR A 69 -2.87 -0.72 -19.64
C THR A 69 -2.29 0.56 -19.01
N PRO A 70 -2.07 1.63 -19.81
CA PRO A 70 -1.57 2.91 -19.28
C PRO A 70 -2.44 3.46 -18.14
N LYS A 71 -3.76 3.27 -18.21
CA LYS A 71 -4.70 3.71 -17.17
C LYS A 71 -4.43 2.98 -15.84
N ILE A 72 -4.26 1.64 -15.86
CA ILE A 72 -3.94 0.87 -14.67
C ILE A 72 -2.56 1.25 -14.12
N LYS A 73 -1.56 1.42 -14.99
CA LYS A 73 -0.21 1.86 -14.57
C LYS A 73 -0.27 3.21 -13.85
N LYS A 74 -1.03 4.19 -14.38
CA LYS A 74 -1.21 5.49 -13.74
C LYS A 74 -1.84 5.37 -12.35
N ILE A 75 -2.90 4.56 -12.19
CA ILE A 75 -3.55 4.31 -10.90
C ILE A 75 -2.54 3.71 -9.90
N LEU A 76 -1.81 2.67 -10.29
CA LEU A 76 -0.84 2.02 -9.42
C LEU A 76 0.31 2.95 -9.00
N THR A 77 0.76 3.84 -9.91
CA THR A 77 1.79 4.84 -9.57
C THR A 77 1.26 5.85 -8.55
N VAL A 78 0.02 6.33 -8.67
CA VAL A 78 -0.60 7.21 -7.67
C VAL A 78 -0.71 6.50 -6.32
N ILE A 79 -1.11 5.22 -6.32
CA ILE A 79 -1.17 4.40 -5.10
C ILE A 79 0.22 4.32 -4.44
N GLN A 80 1.31 4.14 -5.18
CA GLN A 80 2.66 4.14 -4.61
C GLN A 80 2.99 5.46 -3.89
N HIS A 81 2.62 6.60 -4.47
CA HIS A 81 2.80 7.90 -3.81
C HIS A 81 1.96 8.01 -2.53
N HIS A 82 0.70 7.56 -2.55
CA HIS A 82 -0.16 7.57 -1.36
C HIS A 82 0.35 6.61 -0.27
N LEU A 83 0.92 5.46 -0.62
CA LEU A 83 1.55 4.56 0.34
C LEU A 83 2.81 5.19 0.98
N PHE A 84 3.60 5.96 0.23
CA PHE A 84 4.68 6.77 0.81
C PHE A 84 4.15 7.84 1.75
N ASN A 85 3.07 8.54 1.40
CA ASN A 85 2.43 9.53 2.26
C ASN A 85 1.92 8.89 3.57
N LEU A 86 1.25 7.74 3.47
CA LEU A 86 0.76 6.98 4.62
C LEU A 86 1.92 6.51 5.52
N GLY A 87 3.00 6.01 4.93
CA GLY A 87 4.23 5.71 5.67
C GLY A 87 4.83 6.96 6.33
N GLY A 88 4.78 8.12 5.67
CA GLY A 88 5.17 9.41 6.23
C GLY A 88 4.37 9.76 7.48
N GLU A 89 3.04 9.66 7.44
CA GLU A 89 2.16 9.88 8.60
C GLU A 89 2.51 8.95 9.77
N ILE A 90 2.69 7.65 9.48
CA ILE A 90 3.05 6.68 10.52
C ILE A 90 4.42 7.00 11.14
N SER A 91 5.38 7.49 10.35
CA SER A 91 6.70 7.86 10.86
C SER A 91 6.73 9.17 11.64
N MET A 92 5.67 9.99 11.52
CA MET A 92 5.56 11.31 12.15
C MET A 92 4.22 11.42 12.90
N PRO A 93 4.15 11.02 14.18
CA PRO A 93 2.93 11.08 14.98
C PRO A 93 2.25 12.45 14.89
N GLY A 94 0.94 12.45 14.68
CA GLY A 94 0.13 13.67 14.57
C GLY A 94 0.05 14.30 13.16
N HIS A 95 0.86 13.87 12.20
CA HIS A 95 0.75 14.34 10.80
C HIS A 95 -0.39 13.64 10.07
N LYS A 96 -1.10 14.40 9.21
CA LYS A 96 -2.22 13.92 8.40
C LYS A 96 -2.02 14.38 6.97
N ILE A 97 -1.63 13.47 6.08
CA ILE A 97 -1.35 13.75 4.66
C ILE A 97 -2.46 13.18 3.78
N ILE A 98 -2.88 11.93 4.07
CA ILE A 98 -4.00 11.29 3.37
C ILE A 98 -5.29 12.03 3.71
N GLN A 99 -6.04 12.41 2.70
CA GLN A 99 -7.25 13.20 2.80
C GLN A 99 -8.49 12.38 2.41
N LYS A 100 -9.66 12.91 2.72
CA LYS A 100 -10.95 12.32 2.33
C LYS A 100 -11.04 12.07 0.82
N ASN A 101 -10.53 13.01 0.01
CA ASN A 101 -10.59 12.91 -1.44
C ASN A 101 -9.78 11.71 -1.97
N ASP A 102 -8.64 11.36 -1.34
CA ASP A 102 -7.85 10.19 -1.74
C ASP A 102 -8.64 8.88 -1.56
N VAL A 103 -9.48 8.81 -0.51
CA VAL A 103 -10.39 7.68 -0.28
C VAL A 103 -11.50 7.65 -1.31
N LEU A 104 -12.15 8.79 -1.57
CA LEU A 104 -13.22 8.92 -2.55
C LEU A 104 -12.75 8.54 -3.96
N GLU A 105 -11.55 8.94 -4.36
CA GLU A 105 -10.96 8.56 -5.64
C GLU A 105 -10.82 7.03 -5.78
N LEU A 106 -10.40 6.31 -4.71
CA LEU A 106 -10.38 4.84 -4.75
C LEU A 106 -11.79 4.26 -4.94
N GLU A 107 -12.80 4.79 -4.23
CA GLU A 107 -14.18 4.34 -4.32
C GLU A 107 -14.78 4.57 -5.73
N GLU A 108 -14.48 5.70 -6.35
CA GLU A 108 -14.88 6.00 -7.72
C GLU A 108 -14.22 5.03 -8.72
N ILE A 109 -12.93 4.76 -8.58
CA ILE A 109 -12.21 3.81 -9.43
C ILE A 109 -12.80 2.41 -9.28
N ILE A 110 -13.04 1.95 -8.04
CA ILE A 110 -13.67 0.66 -7.75
C ILE A 110 -15.02 0.56 -8.44
N THR A 111 -15.88 1.57 -8.25
CA THR A 111 -17.23 1.62 -8.83
C THR A 111 -17.18 1.58 -10.34
N SER A 112 -16.33 2.40 -10.94
CA SER A 112 -16.16 2.48 -12.40
C SER A 112 -15.74 1.14 -13.01
N TYR A 113 -14.74 0.48 -12.44
CA TYR A 113 -14.26 -0.80 -12.99
C TYR A 113 -15.20 -1.97 -12.68
N ASN A 114 -15.81 -2.00 -11.48
CA ASN A 114 -16.70 -3.09 -11.09
C ASN A 114 -17.98 -3.11 -11.92
N LYS A 115 -18.45 -1.95 -12.41
CA LYS A 115 -19.63 -1.83 -13.29
C LYS A 115 -19.51 -2.70 -14.56
N ASP A 116 -18.29 -2.83 -15.08
CA ASP A 116 -18.02 -3.57 -16.31
C ASP A 116 -17.69 -5.06 -16.08
N LEU A 117 -17.64 -5.50 -14.81
CA LEU A 117 -17.36 -6.90 -14.46
C LEU A 117 -18.66 -7.68 -14.26
N PRO A 118 -18.69 -8.97 -14.66
CA PRO A 118 -19.83 -9.81 -14.34
C PRO A 118 -20.00 -9.95 -12.82
N PRO A 119 -21.25 -9.97 -12.32
CA PRO A 119 -21.49 -10.15 -10.89
C PRO A 119 -20.95 -11.50 -10.42
N LEU A 120 -20.42 -11.54 -9.20
CA LEU A 120 -19.96 -12.77 -8.58
C LEU A 120 -21.13 -13.47 -7.89
N LYS A 121 -21.33 -14.75 -8.23
CA LYS A 121 -22.29 -15.63 -7.55
C LYS A 121 -21.60 -16.49 -6.48
N GLU A 122 -20.27 -16.56 -6.51
CA GLU A 122 -19.43 -17.34 -5.61
C GLU A 122 -18.06 -16.68 -5.48
N PHE A 123 -17.29 -17.08 -4.47
CA PHE A 123 -15.89 -16.64 -4.34
C PHE A 123 -15.06 -17.13 -5.53
N ILE A 124 -14.05 -16.35 -5.89
CA ILE A 124 -13.05 -16.70 -6.88
C ILE A 124 -11.73 -17.07 -6.22
N LEU A 125 -11.02 -18.02 -6.81
CA LEU A 125 -9.66 -18.35 -6.41
C LEU A 125 -8.70 -17.24 -6.85
N PRO A 126 -7.75 -16.82 -5.99
CA PRO A 126 -6.77 -15.82 -6.36
C PRO A 126 -5.80 -16.39 -7.40
N GLY A 127 -5.82 -15.85 -8.63
CA GLY A 127 -5.04 -16.38 -9.75
C GLY A 127 -5.43 -15.77 -11.08
N GLY A 128 -5.18 -16.54 -12.15
CA GLY A 128 -5.42 -16.12 -13.52
C GLY A 128 -4.13 -15.76 -14.26
N SER A 129 -4.11 -14.63 -14.97
CA SER A 129 -2.90 -14.13 -15.61
C SER A 129 -1.85 -13.76 -14.56
N ARG A 130 -0.56 -13.78 -14.94
CA ARG A 130 0.55 -13.44 -14.04
C ARG A 130 0.36 -12.07 -13.36
N ALA A 131 -0.06 -11.05 -14.12
CA ALA A 131 -0.34 -9.73 -13.58
C ALA A 131 -1.51 -9.74 -12.58
N ALA A 132 -2.57 -10.52 -12.83
CA ALA A 132 -3.69 -10.67 -11.90
C ALA A 132 -3.28 -11.44 -10.63
N ALA A 133 -2.44 -12.47 -10.75
CA ALA A 133 -1.91 -13.20 -9.61
C ALA A 133 -1.07 -12.28 -8.70
N PHE A 134 -0.20 -11.42 -9.27
CA PHE A 134 0.52 -10.40 -8.51
C PHE A 134 -0.43 -9.38 -7.86
N CYS A 135 -1.52 -9.01 -8.54
CA CYS A 135 -2.52 -8.13 -7.96
C CYS A 135 -3.24 -8.77 -6.76
N HIS A 136 -3.56 -10.05 -6.83
CA HIS A 136 -4.10 -10.79 -5.68
C HIS A 136 -3.08 -10.91 -4.54
N MET A 137 -1.79 -11.08 -4.84
CA MET A 137 -0.75 -11.05 -3.81
C MET A 137 -0.64 -9.68 -3.16
N ALA A 138 -0.62 -8.59 -3.94
CA ALA A 138 -0.67 -7.23 -3.42
C ALA A 138 -1.89 -7.01 -2.51
N ARG A 139 -3.06 -7.53 -2.89
CA ARG A 139 -4.27 -7.48 -2.06
C ARG A 139 -4.08 -8.16 -0.71
N THR A 140 -3.49 -9.34 -0.66
CA THR A 140 -3.28 -10.05 0.62
C THR A 140 -2.21 -9.37 1.49
N ILE A 141 -1.16 -8.82 0.88
CA ILE A 141 -0.16 -7.99 1.56
C ILE A 141 -0.83 -6.71 2.11
N CYS A 142 -1.71 -6.06 1.32
CA CYS A 142 -2.48 -4.89 1.74
C CYS A 142 -3.32 -5.20 2.99
N ARG A 143 -4.03 -6.33 3.02
CA ARG A 143 -4.82 -6.75 4.18
C ARG A 143 -3.94 -7.03 5.41
N ARG A 144 -2.75 -7.56 5.24
CA ARG A 144 -1.80 -7.73 6.34
C ARG A 144 -1.27 -6.37 6.82
N ALA A 145 -0.93 -5.45 5.91
CA ALA A 145 -0.53 -4.10 6.27
C ALA A 145 -1.65 -3.37 7.03
N GLU A 146 -2.91 -3.47 6.56
CA GLU A 146 -4.09 -2.95 7.25
C GLU A 146 -4.14 -3.44 8.71
N GLN A 147 -3.99 -4.74 8.94
CA GLN A 147 -4.00 -5.32 10.30
C GLN A 147 -2.91 -4.71 11.20
N THR A 148 -1.69 -4.48 10.66
CA THR A 148 -0.61 -3.87 11.45
C THR A 148 -0.88 -2.40 11.76
N VAL A 149 -1.49 -1.65 10.83
CA VAL A 149 -1.89 -0.25 11.04
C VAL A 149 -3.02 -0.16 12.08
N PHE A 150 -4.02 -1.03 12.02
CA PHE A 150 -5.09 -1.09 13.03
C PHE A 150 -4.55 -1.50 14.41
N LYS A 151 -3.58 -2.41 14.47
CA LYS A 151 -2.88 -2.75 15.73
C LYS A 151 -2.15 -1.52 16.28
N LEU A 152 -1.48 -0.75 15.46
CA LEU A 152 -0.87 0.51 15.87
C LEU A 152 -1.93 1.50 16.36
N ASN A 153 -3.05 1.65 15.64
CA ASN A 153 -4.14 2.57 16.00
C ASN A 153 -4.78 2.25 17.36
N SER A 154 -4.66 1.02 17.87
CA SER A 154 -5.13 0.68 19.23
C SER A 154 -4.27 1.31 20.35
N LYS A 155 -3.09 1.81 20.03
CA LYS A 155 -2.12 2.40 20.99
C LYS A 155 -1.82 3.87 20.68
N ASP A 156 -1.84 4.24 19.41
CA ASP A 156 -1.51 5.56 18.89
C ASP A 156 -2.59 6.00 17.89
N THR A 157 -3.04 7.24 17.98
CA THR A 157 -4.06 7.77 17.06
C THR A 157 -3.51 7.88 15.63
N ILE A 158 -4.07 7.12 14.71
CA ILE A 158 -3.79 7.19 13.28
C ILE A 158 -4.89 7.98 12.57
N ASN A 159 -4.54 8.69 11.52
CA ASN A 159 -5.48 9.42 10.68
C ASN A 159 -6.59 8.48 10.15
N THR A 160 -7.84 8.83 10.43
CA THR A 160 -9.00 8.03 10.01
C THR A 160 -9.05 7.80 8.51
N PHE A 161 -8.63 8.79 7.70
CA PHE A 161 -8.60 8.64 6.25
C PHE A 161 -7.51 7.65 5.80
N SER A 162 -6.40 7.55 6.52
CA SER A 162 -5.37 6.54 6.26
C SER A 162 -5.86 5.12 6.54
N LEU A 163 -6.64 4.94 7.62
CA LEU A 163 -7.30 3.65 7.92
C LEU A 163 -8.32 3.28 6.83
N GLN A 164 -9.13 4.24 6.39
CA GLN A 164 -10.11 4.04 5.32
C GLN A 164 -9.41 3.74 3.99
N TYR A 165 -8.35 4.47 3.67
CA TYR A 165 -7.59 4.32 2.44
C TYR A 165 -7.03 2.90 2.29
N ILE A 166 -6.33 2.39 3.30
CA ILE A 166 -5.73 1.05 3.22
C ILE A 166 -6.80 -0.06 3.12
N ASN A 167 -7.95 0.12 3.77
CA ASN A 167 -9.08 -0.79 3.63
C ASN A 167 -9.63 -0.79 2.20
N ARG A 168 -9.97 0.38 1.63
CA ARG A 168 -10.45 0.53 0.24
C ARG A 168 -9.43 0.07 -0.79
N LEU A 169 -8.13 0.25 -0.52
CA LEU A 169 -7.08 -0.22 -1.42
C LEU A 169 -7.12 -1.74 -1.60
N SER A 170 -7.43 -2.51 -0.56
CA SER A 170 -7.59 -3.96 -0.70
C SER A 170 -8.74 -4.33 -1.63
N ASP A 171 -9.85 -3.59 -1.60
CA ASP A 171 -11.02 -3.79 -2.47
C ASP A 171 -10.68 -3.40 -3.92
N LEU A 172 -9.97 -2.29 -4.12
CA LEU A 172 -9.50 -1.89 -5.44
C LEU A 172 -8.60 -2.96 -6.07
N LEU A 173 -7.66 -3.51 -5.30
CA LEU A 173 -6.76 -4.55 -5.80
C LEU A 173 -7.52 -5.82 -6.19
N PHE A 174 -8.59 -6.17 -5.48
CA PHE A 174 -9.48 -7.26 -5.89
C PHE A 174 -10.16 -6.99 -7.23
N VAL A 175 -10.73 -5.81 -7.39
CA VAL A 175 -11.40 -5.41 -8.65
C VAL A 175 -10.39 -5.34 -9.79
N LEU A 176 -9.20 -4.75 -9.57
CA LEU A 176 -8.15 -4.67 -10.59
C LEU A 176 -7.67 -6.05 -11.04
N ALA A 177 -7.52 -7.03 -10.16
CA ALA A 177 -7.15 -8.39 -10.55
C ALA A 177 -8.14 -8.97 -11.57
N ARG A 178 -9.44 -8.81 -11.33
CA ARG A 178 -10.50 -9.25 -12.25
C ARG A 178 -10.49 -8.47 -13.57
N VAL A 179 -10.30 -7.16 -13.51
CA VAL A 179 -10.16 -6.32 -14.71
C VAL A 179 -8.97 -6.75 -15.57
N ILE A 180 -7.83 -7.02 -14.94
CA ILE A 180 -6.62 -7.50 -15.60
C ILE A 180 -6.90 -8.86 -16.29
N ASN A 181 -7.56 -9.80 -15.60
CA ASN A 181 -7.96 -11.08 -16.18
C ASN A 181 -8.89 -10.89 -17.38
N LYS A 182 -9.90 -10.02 -17.26
CA LYS A 182 -10.81 -9.68 -18.37
C LYS A 182 -10.05 -9.16 -19.59
N HIS A 183 -9.12 -8.21 -19.40
CA HIS A 183 -8.29 -7.67 -20.48
C HIS A 183 -7.39 -8.73 -21.14
N LYS A 184 -6.89 -9.68 -20.34
CA LYS A 184 -6.07 -10.80 -20.83
C LYS A 184 -6.89 -11.98 -21.35
N LYS A 185 -8.23 -11.88 -21.36
CA LYS A 185 -9.16 -12.94 -21.75
C LYS A 185 -8.98 -14.23 -20.93
N VAL A 186 -8.56 -14.09 -19.68
CA VAL A 186 -8.45 -15.19 -18.71
C VAL A 186 -9.70 -15.16 -17.83
N LYS A 187 -10.36 -16.32 -17.67
CA LYS A 187 -11.57 -16.45 -16.84
C LYS A 187 -11.20 -16.54 -15.36
N ASP A 188 -12.01 -15.89 -14.51
CA ASP A 188 -11.94 -16.14 -13.07
C ASP A 188 -12.33 -17.59 -12.76
N VAL A 189 -11.61 -18.22 -11.84
CA VAL A 189 -11.91 -19.60 -11.39
C VAL A 189 -12.74 -19.50 -10.11
N PHE A 190 -13.96 -20.00 -10.15
CA PHE A 190 -14.84 -20.01 -8.98
C PHE A 190 -14.43 -21.09 -7.98
N TRP A 191 -14.52 -20.75 -6.71
CA TRP A 191 -14.36 -21.70 -5.63
C TRP A 191 -15.48 -22.75 -5.66
N LYS A 192 -15.12 -24.01 -5.43
CA LYS A 192 -16.07 -25.14 -5.33
C LYS A 192 -15.86 -25.82 -4.00
N LYS A 193 -16.94 -25.97 -3.22
CA LYS A 193 -16.90 -26.55 -1.87
C LYS A 193 -16.43 -28.01 -1.88
N ASN A 194 -16.83 -28.77 -2.90
CA ASN A 194 -16.51 -30.20 -3.03
C ASN A 194 -15.82 -30.44 -4.37
N ILE A 195 -14.49 -30.48 -4.38
CA ILE A 195 -13.70 -30.97 -5.50
C ILE A 195 -13.32 -32.41 -5.16
N ARG A 196 -13.85 -33.36 -5.90
CA ARG A 196 -13.37 -34.74 -5.96
C ARG A 196 -12.70 -34.96 -7.32
#